data_73041434839376c71bdd15f7ad18fdbc
#
_entry.id   73041434839376c71bdd15f7ad18fdbc
#
_cell.length_a   1.000
_cell.length_b   1.000
_cell.length_c   1.000
_cell.angle_alpha   90.00
_cell.angle_beta   90.00
_cell.angle_gamma   90.00
#
_symmetry.space_group_name_H-M   'P 1'
#
loop_
_entity.id
_entity.type
_entity.pdbx_description
1 polymer ?
#
loop_
_entity_poly.entity_id
_entity_poly.type
_entity_poly.pdbx_seq_one_letter_code
_entity_poly.pdbx_strand_id
1 'polypeptide(L)'
;MKRLTPYSWLILIIFSSCLTGNKVASTDKQIESLLSQMTLEEKIGMLHSNTMFSSTGVPRLGIPDLHYSDGPHGVRFEGVANGWESAQWDNDACSYLPALSALASTWNRDLAQLYGEVLGAECKARGKHVSLAPGVNIHRSLLNGRNWEYFSEDPFFSGELAVPYIQGVQSQGVASCVKHFALNSQAYNQYKVSVEVDERTLHEIYLPAFEAAIQQGGAMAAMAAYNKVRGLWCTESPYLLDTLLRDELGFDGLVVSDWNAVHNTERTALADLLQRYAFCKRDDYGRSAQSDALDD
;
A
#
# COMPACT_ATOMS: atom_id res chain seq x y z
N MET A 1 -28.04 -33.48 38.35
CA MET A 1 -27.77 -32.24 37.59
C MET A 1 -26.83 -31.37 38.42
N LYS A 2 -25.52 -31.42 38.13
CA LYS A 2 -24.53 -30.57 38.83
C LYS A 2 -24.44 -29.23 38.07
N ARG A 3 -24.72 -28.13 38.77
CA ARG A 3 -24.60 -26.77 38.24
C ARG A 3 -23.12 -26.46 37.97
N LEU A 4 -22.79 -26.18 36.71
CA LEU A 4 -21.50 -25.65 36.32
C LEU A 4 -21.38 -24.20 36.80
N THR A 5 -20.31 -23.89 37.52
CA THR A 5 -20.05 -22.58 38.11
C THR A 5 -19.66 -21.55 37.01
N PRO A 6 -19.98 -20.24 37.16
CA PRO A 6 -19.77 -19.21 36.08
C PRO A 6 -18.30 -18.87 35.83
N TYR A 7 -17.34 -19.51 36.49
CA TYR A 7 -15.91 -19.21 36.32
C TYR A 7 -15.21 -19.96 35.18
N SER A 8 -15.88 -20.93 34.53
CA SER A 8 -15.29 -21.72 33.45
C SER A 8 -15.08 -20.91 32.15
N TRP A 9 -15.79 -19.79 31.99
CA TRP A 9 -15.70 -18.92 30.79
C TRP A 9 -14.56 -17.91 30.89
N LEU A 10 -14.17 -17.50 32.09
CA LEU A 10 -13.04 -16.55 32.27
C LEU A 10 -11.69 -17.19 31.94
N ILE A 11 -11.55 -18.50 32.17
CA ILE A 11 -10.30 -19.21 31.90
C ILE A 11 -10.06 -19.38 30.37
N LEU A 12 -11.12 -19.51 29.56
CA LEU A 12 -10.99 -19.65 28.10
C LEU A 12 -10.56 -18.35 27.45
N ILE A 13 -10.99 -17.18 27.96
CA ILE A 13 -10.64 -15.87 27.40
C ILE A 13 -9.17 -15.52 27.70
N ILE A 14 -8.66 -15.89 28.86
CA ILE A 14 -7.26 -15.65 29.24
C ILE A 14 -6.30 -16.52 28.45
N PHE A 15 -6.68 -17.75 28.08
CA PHE A 15 -5.84 -18.61 27.22
C PHE A 15 -5.80 -18.16 25.76
N SER A 16 -6.85 -17.51 25.25
CA SER A 16 -6.88 -17.01 23.88
C SER A 16 -5.97 -15.78 23.71
N SER A 17 -5.90 -14.89 24.70
CA SER A 17 -5.01 -13.71 24.64
C SER A 17 -3.52 -14.06 24.87
N CYS A 18 -3.21 -15.12 25.63
CA CYS A 18 -1.83 -15.60 25.77
C CYS A 18 -1.26 -16.25 24.49
N LEU A 19 -2.11 -16.87 23.67
CA LEU A 19 -1.66 -17.52 22.43
C LEU A 19 -1.33 -16.52 21.31
N THR A 20 -2.03 -15.39 21.25
CA THR A 20 -1.72 -14.31 20.29
C THR A 20 -0.46 -13.53 20.72
N GLY A 21 -0.33 -13.19 21.99
CA GLY A 21 0.86 -12.52 22.51
C GLY A 21 2.16 -13.32 22.33
N ASN A 22 2.10 -14.64 22.47
CA ASN A 22 3.28 -15.49 22.25
C ASN A 22 3.69 -15.62 20.79
N LYS A 23 2.76 -15.54 19.85
CA LYS A 23 3.09 -15.54 18.41
C LYS A 23 3.76 -14.25 17.97
N VAL A 24 3.25 -13.10 18.37
CA VAL A 24 3.84 -11.79 18.04
C VAL A 24 5.24 -11.68 18.62
N ALA A 25 5.44 -11.95 19.91
CA ALA A 25 6.75 -11.94 20.56
C ALA A 25 7.76 -12.94 19.95
N SER A 26 7.29 -14.02 19.33
CA SER A 26 8.11 -14.98 18.59
C SER A 26 8.55 -14.44 17.25
N THR A 27 7.66 -13.72 16.54
CA THR A 27 7.93 -13.10 15.23
C THR A 27 8.91 -11.95 15.38
N ASP A 28 8.75 -11.07 16.35
CA ASP A 28 9.65 -9.95 16.64
C ASP A 28 11.08 -10.44 16.92
N LYS A 29 11.23 -11.51 17.72
CA LYS A 29 12.55 -12.11 17.95
C LYS A 29 13.19 -12.71 16.71
N GLN A 30 12.41 -13.25 15.79
CA GLN A 30 12.90 -13.74 14.51
C GLN A 30 13.35 -12.59 13.62
N ILE A 31 12.59 -11.51 13.56
CA ILE A 31 12.94 -10.30 12.81
C ILE A 31 14.24 -9.71 13.35
N GLU A 32 14.36 -9.50 14.66
CA GLU A 32 15.58 -8.99 15.29
C GLU A 32 16.79 -9.91 15.03
N SER A 33 16.60 -11.21 15.09
CA SER A 33 17.64 -12.18 14.76
C SER A 33 18.11 -12.06 13.31
N LEU A 34 17.19 -11.90 12.35
CA LEU A 34 17.52 -11.70 10.94
C LEU A 34 18.24 -10.37 10.74
N LEU A 35 17.72 -9.29 11.30
CA LEU A 35 18.31 -7.94 11.21
C LEU A 35 19.73 -7.89 11.76
N SER A 36 20.02 -8.63 12.85
CA SER A 36 21.36 -8.70 13.43
C SER A 36 22.38 -9.42 12.55
N GLN A 37 21.91 -10.29 11.67
CA GLN A 37 22.74 -11.05 10.73
C GLN A 37 22.97 -10.35 9.40
N MET A 38 22.15 -9.32 9.07
CA MET A 38 22.25 -8.58 7.81
C MET A 38 23.41 -7.59 7.84
N THR A 39 24.14 -7.50 6.71
CA THR A 39 25.10 -6.42 6.49
C THR A 39 24.38 -5.09 6.23
N LEU A 40 25.11 -3.98 6.31
CA LEU A 40 24.56 -2.67 6.00
C LEU A 40 24.09 -2.59 4.54
N GLU A 41 24.85 -3.16 3.61
CA GLU A 41 24.52 -3.21 2.18
C GLU A 41 23.22 -3.99 1.92
N GLU A 42 23.02 -5.12 2.62
CA GLU A 42 21.78 -5.89 2.53
C GLU A 42 20.58 -5.12 3.07
N LYS A 43 20.73 -4.45 4.21
CA LYS A 43 19.69 -3.59 4.77
C LYS A 43 19.33 -2.45 3.80
N ILE A 44 20.34 -1.78 3.24
CA ILE A 44 20.14 -0.73 2.22
C ILE A 44 19.50 -1.35 0.97
N GLY A 45 19.94 -2.52 0.53
CA GLY A 45 19.41 -3.23 -0.64
C GLY A 45 17.90 -3.48 -0.52
N MET A 46 17.40 -3.84 0.66
CA MET A 46 15.98 -4.05 0.90
C MET A 46 15.14 -2.77 0.85
N LEU A 47 15.78 -1.59 0.95
CA LEU A 47 15.07 -0.30 0.92
C LEU A 47 14.75 0.22 -0.48
N HIS A 48 15.12 -0.49 -1.53
CA HIS A 48 14.83 -0.10 -2.90
C HIS A 48 14.50 -1.28 -3.80
N SER A 49 13.85 -0.94 -4.92
CA SER A 49 13.47 -1.94 -5.92
C SER A 49 14.71 -2.46 -6.67
N ASN A 50 14.67 -3.73 -7.05
CA ASN A 50 15.62 -4.34 -7.98
C ASN A 50 15.06 -4.49 -9.40
N THR A 51 13.73 -4.40 -9.55
CA THR A 51 13.02 -4.32 -10.83
C THR A 51 11.87 -3.31 -10.76
N MET A 52 11.08 -3.19 -11.84
CA MET A 52 9.91 -2.31 -11.86
C MET A 52 8.83 -2.71 -10.84
N PHE A 53 8.75 -3.98 -10.45
CA PHE A 53 7.71 -4.50 -9.56
C PHE A 53 8.25 -5.53 -8.56
N SER A 54 9.50 -5.36 -8.12
CA SER A 54 10.06 -6.17 -7.05
C SER A 54 11.09 -5.42 -6.21
N SER A 55 11.29 -5.91 -5.00
CA SER A 55 12.35 -5.48 -4.10
C SER A 55 13.27 -6.62 -3.74
N THR A 56 14.52 -6.27 -3.48
CA THR A 56 15.56 -7.23 -3.16
C THR A 56 15.30 -7.88 -1.81
N GLY A 57 15.35 -9.22 -1.78
CA GLY A 57 15.45 -10.00 -0.56
C GLY A 57 16.91 -10.19 -0.11
N VAL A 58 17.10 -11.11 0.83
CA VAL A 58 18.43 -11.53 1.29
C VAL A 58 18.51 -13.05 1.21
N PRO A 59 18.85 -13.61 0.03
CA PRO A 59 18.78 -15.06 -0.23
C PRO A 59 19.59 -15.91 0.75
N ARG A 60 20.77 -15.44 1.19
CA ARG A 60 21.58 -16.16 2.16
C ARG A 60 20.93 -16.33 3.53
N LEU A 61 19.95 -15.48 3.86
CA LEU A 61 19.13 -15.55 5.09
C LEU A 61 17.74 -16.15 4.83
N GLY A 62 17.48 -16.64 3.62
CA GLY A 62 16.21 -17.21 3.23
C GLY A 62 15.08 -16.16 3.05
N ILE A 63 15.42 -14.87 2.91
CA ILE A 63 14.47 -13.79 2.65
C ILE A 63 14.34 -13.65 1.13
N PRO A 64 13.18 -13.98 0.54
CA PRO A 64 12.96 -13.87 -0.90
C PRO A 64 12.78 -12.42 -1.34
N ASP A 65 12.88 -12.18 -2.65
CA ASP A 65 12.44 -10.94 -3.26
C ASP A 65 10.94 -10.75 -3.03
N LEU A 66 10.52 -9.51 -2.83
CA LEU A 66 9.11 -9.16 -2.68
C LEU A 66 8.57 -8.69 -4.04
N HIS A 67 7.54 -9.35 -4.55
CA HIS A 67 6.97 -9.07 -5.86
C HIS A 67 5.62 -8.35 -5.73
N TYR A 68 5.43 -7.31 -6.55
CA TYR A 68 4.24 -6.46 -6.55
C TYR A 68 3.41 -6.70 -7.80
N SER A 69 2.09 -6.49 -7.69
CA SER A 69 1.21 -6.34 -8.84
C SER A 69 0.49 -5.01 -8.76
N ASP A 70 0.62 -4.20 -9.80
CA ASP A 70 -0.22 -3.02 -9.96
C ASP A 70 -1.59 -3.41 -10.51
N GLY A 71 -2.58 -2.55 -10.27
CA GLY A 71 -3.92 -2.67 -10.79
C GLY A 71 -4.98 -3.00 -9.74
N PRO A 72 -5.81 -2.00 -9.32
CA PRO A 72 -6.93 -2.24 -8.41
C PRO A 72 -8.12 -2.94 -9.08
N HIS A 73 -8.11 -3.15 -10.40
CA HIS A 73 -9.16 -3.79 -11.19
C HIS A 73 -8.77 -5.15 -11.75
N GLY A 74 -7.67 -5.71 -11.31
CA GLY A 74 -7.15 -6.98 -11.78
C GLY A 74 -5.66 -7.02 -11.65
N VAL A 75 -5.08 -8.22 -11.67
CA VAL A 75 -3.65 -8.40 -11.64
C VAL A 75 -3.06 -7.84 -12.91
N ARG A 76 -2.02 -7.04 -12.78
CA ARG A 76 -1.36 -6.46 -13.94
C ARG A 76 -0.83 -7.55 -14.85
N PHE A 77 -1.11 -7.36 -16.12
CA PHE A 77 -0.62 -8.17 -17.20
C PHE A 77 0.87 -7.89 -17.47
N GLU A 78 1.70 -8.91 -17.54
CA GLU A 78 3.15 -8.76 -17.67
C GLU A 78 3.72 -9.48 -18.89
N GLY A 79 4.33 -8.75 -19.82
CA GLY A 79 5.08 -9.32 -20.95
C GLY A 79 6.43 -9.87 -20.53
N VAL A 80 7.05 -9.18 -19.59
CA VAL A 80 8.27 -9.61 -18.91
C VAL A 80 8.00 -9.53 -17.41
N ALA A 81 8.38 -10.57 -16.70
CA ALA A 81 8.18 -10.62 -15.25
C ALA A 81 8.71 -9.36 -14.57
N ASN A 82 7.86 -8.72 -13.77
CA ASN A 82 8.16 -7.48 -13.07
C ASN A 82 8.58 -6.29 -13.96
N GLY A 83 8.23 -6.29 -15.24
CA GLY A 83 8.50 -5.21 -16.21
C GLY A 83 7.27 -4.37 -16.58
N TRP A 84 7.47 -3.31 -17.37
CA TRP A 84 6.39 -2.47 -17.95
C TRP A 84 5.92 -2.92 -19.33
N GLU A 85 6.62 -3.86 -19.95
CA GLU A 85 6.33 -4.32 -21.28
C GLU A 85 4.96 -4.94 -21.37
N SER A 86 4.26 -4.68 -22.45
CA SER A 86 2.98 -5.32 -22.73
C SER A 86 3.20 -6.79 -23.03
N ALA A 87 2.46 -7.65 -22.36
CA ALA A 87 2.46 -9.07 -22.68
C ALA A 87 1.88 -9.32 -24.06
N GLN A 88 2.35 -10.37 -24.72
CA GLN A 88 1.69 -10.95 -25.86
C GLN A 88 0.40 -11.63 -25.39
N TRP A 89 -0.68 -11.56 -26.19
CA TRP A 89 -2.00 -12.07 -25.82
C TRP A 89 -2.05 -13.55 -25.43
N ASP A 90 -1.03 -14.31 -25.78
CA ASP A 90 -0.97 -15.73 -25.55
C ASP A 90 -0.30 -16.14 -24.23
N ASN A 91 0.25 -15.19 -23.45
CA ASN A 91 1.20 -15.53 -22.40
C ASN A 91 0.69 -15.37 -20.97
N ASP A 92 -0.29 -14.50 -20.73
CA ASP A 92 -0.71 -14.20 -19.37
C ASP A 92 -2.14 -13.64 -19.30
N ALA A 93 -3.13 -14.51 -19.38
CA ALA A 93 -4.53 -14.14 -19.20
C ALA A 93 -4.81 -13.80 -17.74
N CYS A 94 -5.31 -12.60 -17.47
CA CYS A 94 -5.79 -12.16 -16.15
C CYS A 94 -7.19 -11.57 -16.26
N SER A 95 -7.92 -11.58 -15.14
CA SER A 95 -9.26 -11.01 -15.08
C SER A 95 -9.16 -9.48 -15.09
N TYR A 96 -9.95 -8.85 -15.96
CA TYR A 96 -10.21 -7.43 -15.88
C TYR A 96 -11.53 -7.22 -15.13
N LEU A 97 -11.41 -6.89 -13.86
CA LEU A 97 -12.54 -6.64 -12.98
C LEU A 97 -13.12 -5.23 -13.23
N PRO A 98 -14.39 -4.96 -12.86
CA PRO A 98 -14.99 -3.64 -12.99
C PRO A 98 -14.19 -2.56 -12.27
N ALA A 99 -14.23 -1.33 -12.77
CA ALA A 99 -13.61 -0.17 -12.10
C ALA A 99 -14.12 -0.02 -10.65
N LEU A 100 -13.29 0.50 -9.72
CA LEU A 100 -13.71 0.65 -8.33
C LEU A 100 -14.95 1.56 -8.18
N SER A 101 -15.09 2.58 -9.03
CA SER A 101 -16.32 3.39 -9.09
C SER A 101 -17.54 2.56 -9.49
N ALA A 102 -17.40 1.55 -10.35
CA ALA A 102 -18.49 0.63 -10.70
C ALA A 102 -18.78 -0.35 -9.56
N LEU A 103 -17.75 -0.87 -8.88
CA LEU A 103 -17.91 -1.65 -7.66
C LEU A 103 -18.65 -0.84 -6.58
N ALA A 104 -18.26 0.41 -6.37
CA ALA A 104 -18.90 1.31 -5.42
C ALA A 104 -20.38 1.54 -5.74
N SER A 105 -20.74 1.66 -7.02
CA SER A 105 -22.13 1.83 -7.45
C SER A 105 -23.07 0.67 -7.09
N THR A 106 -22.51 -0.46 -6.68
CA THR A 106 -23.29 -1.62 -6.19
C THR A 106 -23.77 -1.45 -4.76
N TRP A 107 -23.16 -0.59 -3.95
CA TRP A 107 -23.42 -0.42 -2.51
C TRP A 107 -23.31 -1.72 -1.70
N ASN A 108 -22.52 -2.68 -2.17
CA ASN A 108 -22.45 -4.04 -1.64
C ASN A 108 -21.06 -4.38 -1.09
N ARG A 109 -20.95 -4.49 0.23
CA ARG A 109 -19.71 -4.82 0.95
C ARG A 109 -19.26 -6.27 0.69
N ASP A 110 -20.21 -7.21 0.59
CA ASP A 110 -19.88 -8.62 0.32
C ASP A 110 -19.28 -8.78 -1.08
N LEU A 111 -19.77 -7.98 -2.04
CA LEU A 111 -19.20 -7.95 -3.38
C LEU A 111 -17.81 -7.33 -3.39
N ALA A 112 -17.55 -6.31 -2.56
CA ALA A 112 -16.22 -5.74 -2.39
C ALA A 112 -15.24 -6.77 -1.79
N GLN A 113 -15.68 -7.56 -0.84
CA GLN A 113 -14.87 -8.66 -0.29
C GLN A 113 -14.57 -9.72 -1.34
N LEU A 114 -15.58 -10.20 -2.05
CA LEU A 114 -15.42 -11.18 -3.13
C LEU A 114 -14.47 -10.68 -4.22
N TYR A 115 -14.57 -9.39 -4.56
CA TYR A 115 -13.68 -8.72 -5.50
C TYR A 115 -12.22 -8.81 -5.03
N GLY A 116 -11.98 -8.50 -3.75
CA GLY A 116 -10.66 -8.62 -3.12
C GLY A 116 -10.15 -10.07 -3.10
N GLU A 117 -11.01 -11.03 -2.81
CA GLU A 117 -10.66 -12.46 -2.82
C GLU A 117 -10.21 -12.94 -4.21
N VAL A 118 -10.93 -12.55 -5.27
CA VAL A 118 -10.55 -12.89 -6.65
C VAL A 118 -9.21 -12.27 -7.01
N LEU A 119 -9.02 -10.98 -6.73
CA LEU A 119 -7.78 -10.29 -7.01
C LEU A 119 -6.60 -10.90 -6.25
N GLY A 120 -6.77 -11.17 -4.96
CA GLY A 120 -5.75 -11.80 -4.12
C GLY A 120 -5.39 -13.21 -4.58
N ALA A 121 -6.38 -14.00 -4.99
CA ALA A 121 -6.15 -15.34 -5.52
C ALA A 121 -5.35 -15.32 -6.83
N GLU A 122 -5.66 -14.40 -7.75
CA GLU A 122 -4.89 -14.22 -8.97
C GLU A 122 -3.46 -13.70 -8.69
N CYS A 123 -3.29 -12.75 -7.78
CA CYS A 123 -1.97 -12.31 -7.33
C CYS A 123 -1.13 -13.48 -6.80
N LYS A 124 -1.70 -14.28 -5.91
CA LYS A 124 -1.03 -15.46 -5.34
C LYS A 124 -0.65 -16.48 -6.40
N ALA A 125 -1.55 -16.78 -7.33
CA ALA A 125 -1.30 -17.73 -8.42
C ALA A 125 -0.13 -17.29 -9.33
N ARG A 126 0.16 -15.97 -9.37
CA ARG A 126 1.26 -15.37 -10.14
C ARG A 126 2.51 -15.08 -9.31
N GLY A 127 2.56 -15.58 -8.07
CA GLY A 127 3.70 -15.36 -7.17
C GLY A 127 3.87 -13.90 -6.75
N LYS A 128 2.79 -13.11 -6.75
CA LYS A 128 2.81 -11.74 -6.23
C LYS A 128 2.53 -11.74 -4.74
N HIS A 129 3.31 -10.96 -4.00
CA HIS A 129 3.24 -10.86 -2.54
C HIS A 129 2.42 -9.65 -2.09
N VAL A 130 2.40 -8.60 -2.91
CA VAL A 130 1.70 -7.34 -2.62
C VAL A 130 0.86 -6.93 -3.82
N SER A 131 -0.43 -6.67 -3.59
CA SER A 131 -1.32 -5.99 -4.52
C SER A 131 -1.30 -4.49 -4.24
N LEU A 132 -0.96 -3.67 -5.25
CA LEU A 132 -0.93 -2.21 -5.13
C LEU A 132 -2.35 -1.64 -5.25
N ALA A 133 -3.20 -2.03 -4.31
CA ALA A 133 -4.64 -1.78 -4.26
C ALA A 133 -5.18 -1.89 -2.82
N PRO A 134 -6.34 -1.26 -2.52
CA PRO A 134 -7.15 -0.40 -3.37
C PRO A 134 -6.69 1.05 -3.40
N GLY A 135 -7.15 1.80 -4.42
CA GLY A 135 -7.11 3.26 -4.39
C GLY A 135 -8.29 3.81 -3.56
N VAL A 136 -8.03 4.75 -2.64
CA VAL A 136 -9.05 5.30 -1.74
C VAL A 136 -9.11 6.84 -1.73
N ASN A 137 -8.40 7.51 -2.64
CA ASN A 137 -8.55 8.95 -2.77
C ASN A 137 -9.98 9.29 -3.18
N ILE A 138 -10.53 10.38 -2.66
CA ILE A 138 -11.90 10.77 -2.96
C ILE A 138 -12.03 11.42 -4.34
N HIS A 139 -13.19 11.29 -4.98
CA HIS A 139 -13.53 11.93 -6.23
C HIS A 139 -13.79 13.44 -6.03
N ARG A 140 -12.73 14.21 -5.78
CA ARG A 140 -12.81 15.65 -5.51
C ARG A 140 -13.23 16.45 -6.73
N SER A 141 -12.82 15.99 -7.91
CA SER A 141 -13.20 16.57 -9.20
C SER A 141 -13.57 15.46 -10.17
N LEU A 142 -14.65 15.61 -10.88
CA LEU A 142 -15.09 14.67 -11.93
C LEU A 142 -14.10 14.60 -13.10
N LEU A 143 -13.27 15.63 -13.28
CA LEU A 143 -12.26 15.71 -14.34
C LEU A 143 -10.94 15.02 -13.97
N ASN A 144 -10.81 14.46 -12.77
CA ASN A 144 -9.61 13.73 -12.41
C ASN A 144 -9.50 12.42 -13.22
N GLY A 145 -8.43 12.27 -13.97
CA GLY A 145 -8.19 11.11 -14.85
C GLY A 145 -8.02 9.78 -14.15
N ARG A 146 -7.91 9.77 -12.80
CA ARG A 146 -7.75 8.56 -11.99
C ARG A 146 -8.98 8.20 -11.14
N ASN A 147 -10.12 8.87 -11.32
CA ASN A 147 -11.34 8.55 -10.56
C ASN A 147 -11.82 7.10 -10.76
N TRP A 148 -11.53 6.50 -11.90
CA TRP A 148 -11.89 5.10 -12.19
C TRP A 148 -11.25 4.11 -11.22
N GLU A 149 -10.08 4.41 -10.63
CA GLU A 149 -9.39 3.54 -9.68
C GLU A 149 -9.71 3.85 -8.21
N TYR A 150 -10.63 4.76 -7.94
CA TYR A 150 -11.11 5.14 -6.61
C TYR A 150 -12.58 4.80 -6.45
N PHE A 151 -13.07 4.68 -5.20
CA PHE A 151 -14.44 4.26 -4.93
C PHE A 151 -15.46 5.38 -5.12
N SER A 152 -15.32 6.51 -4.41
CA SER A 152 -16.39 7.49 -4.28
C SER A 152 -15.87 8.89 -3.94
N GLU A 153 -16.78 9.87 -3.97
CA GLU A 153 -16.58 11.20 -3.39
C GLU A 153 -16.84 11.25 -1.88
N ASP A 154 -17.56 10.27 -1.35
CA ASP A 154 -17.89 10.16 0.06
C ASP A 154 -16.77 9.40 0.81
N PRO A 155 -16.09 10.04 1.80
CA PRO A 155 -14.98 9.43 2.52
C PRO A 155 -15.40 8.25 3.39
N PHE A 156 -16.58 8.30 4.03
CA PHE A 156 -17.09 7.21 4.83
C PHE A 156 -17.42 6.00 3.96
N PHE A 157 -18.15 6.21 2.88
CA PHE A 157 -18.53 5.15 1.96
C PHE A 157 -17.32 4.51 1.28
N SER A 158 -16.30 5.30 0.94
CA SER A 158 -15.04 4.78 0.42
C SER A 158 -14.34 3.86 1.43
N GLY A 159 -14.35 4.21 2.71
CA GLY A 159 -13.83 3.36 3.79
C GLY A 159 -14.61 2.06 3.94
N GLU A 160 -15.96 2.14 3.91
CA GLU A 160 -16.85 0.99 4.03
C GLU A 160 -16.64 -0.08 2.93
N LEU A 161 -16.19 0.31 1.76
CA LEU A 161 -15.86 -0.61 0.67
C LEU A 161 -14.39 -1.02 0.65
N ALA A 162 -13.48 -0.14 1.07
CA ALA A 162 -12.07 -0.44 1.14
C ALA A 162 -11.76 -1.55 2.16
N VAL A 163 -12.44 -1.54 3.31
CA VAL A 163 -12.26 -2.53 4.39
C VAL A 163 -12.46 -3.96 3.89
N PRO A 164 -13.64 -4.37 3.38
CA PRO A 164 -13.85 -5.73 2.91
C PRO A 164 -13.00 -6.08 1.68
N TYR A 165 -12.72 -5.12 0.79
CA TYR A 165 -11.79 -5.34 -0.32
C TYR A 165 -10.40 -5.75 0.18
N ILE A 166 -9.82 -5.01 1.15
CA ILE A 166 -8.51 -5.30 1.74
C ILE A 166 -8.52 -6.67 2.43
N GLN A 167 -9.55 -6.93 3.23
CA GLN A 167 -9.70 -8.21 3.92
C GLN A 167 -9.79 -9.38 2.91
N GLY A 168 -10.51 -9.20 1.81
CA GLY A 168 -10.59 -10.17 0.73
C GLY A 168 -9.23 -10.48 0.11
N VAL A 169 -8.46 -9.46 -0.28
CA VAL A 169 -7.10 -9.63 -0.82
C VAL A 169 -6.20 -10.36 0.19
N GLN A 170 -6.20 -9.92 1.44
CA GLN A 170 -5.32 -10.45 2.48
C GLN A 170 -5.72 -11.85 2.95
N SER A 171 -6.99 -12.24 2.81
CA SER A 171 -7.44 -13.62 3.06
C SER A 171 -6.74 -14.65 2.17
N GLN A 172 -6.22 -14.23 1.02
CA GLN A 172 -5.48 -15.07 0.09
C GLN A 172 -3.96 -15.13 0.41
N GLY A 173 -3.50 -14.42 1.44
CA GLY A 173 -2.09 -14.36 1.82
C GLY A 173 -1.27 -13.40 0.95
N VAL A 174 -1.90 -12.38 0.40
CA VAL A 174 -1.29 -11.28 -0.37
C VAL A 174 -1.51 -9.98 0.39
N ALA A 175 -0.48 -9.18 0.60
CA ALA A 175 -0.62 -7.89 1.25
C ALA A 175 -1.39 -6.90 0.36
N SER A 176 -2.27 -6.12 0.96
CA SER A 176 -2.98 -5.03 0.28
C SER A 176 -2.27 -3.70 0.56
N CYS A 177 -2.01 -2.92 -0.50
CA CYS A 177 -1.34 -1.63 -0.44
C CYS A 177 -2.34 -0.51 -0.71
N VAL A 178 -2.85 0.12 0.35
CA VAL A 178 -3.78 1.24 0.21
C VAL A 178 -3.09 2.46 -0.40
N LYS A 179 -3.72 3.13 -1.36
CA LYS A 179 -3.11 4.22 -2.13
C LYS A 179 -4.09 5.32 -2.52
N HIS A 180 -3.62 6.51 -2.82
CA HIS A 180 -2.25 7.05 -2.70
C HIS A 180 -2.22 8.03 -1.53
N PHE A 181 -1.38 7.80 -0.56
CA PHE A 181 -1.30 8.60 0.68
C PHE A 181 -0.37 9.82 0.47
N ALA A 182 -0.88 11.09 0.46
CA ALA A 182 -2.28 11.41 0.58
C ALA A 182 -2.68 12.50 -0.44
N LEU A 183 -3.97 12.78 -0.54
CA LEU A 183 -4.54 13.88 -1.34
C LEU A 183 -4.21 13.81 -2.84
N ASN A 184 -4.05 12.64 -3.42
CA ASN A 184 -3.83 12.46 -4.86
C ASN A 184 -5.18 12.52 -5.62
N SER A 185 -5.85 13.67 -5.57
CA SER A 185 -7.17 13.88 -6.17
C SER A 185 -7.11 14.61 -7.52
N GLN A 186 -5.92 14.73 -8.12
CA GLN A 186 -5.67 15.36 -9.40
C GLN A 186 -4.56 14.62 -10.16
N ALA A 187 -4.89 14.05 -11.34
CA ALA A 187 -3.91 13.38 -12.19
C ALA A 187 -3.09 14.36 -13.04
N TYR A 188 -3.73 15.47 -13.48
CA TYR A 188 -3.03 16.50 -14.24
C TYR A 188 -1.97 17.18 -13.38
N ASN A 189 -0.74 17.23 -13.89
CA ASN A 189 0.42 17.78 -13.17
C ASN A 189 0.70 17.13 -11.78
N GLN A 190 0.30 15.89 -11.55
CA GLN A 190 0.46 15.22 -10.26
C GLN A 190 1.90 15.22 -9.73
N TYR A 191 2.89 15.25 -10.61
CA TYR A 191 4.32 15.34 -10.27
C TYR A 191 4.81 16.75 -9.89
N LYS A 192 3.95 17.78 -9.91
CA LYS A 192 4.35 19.17 -9.64
C LYS A 192 3.40 19.88 -8.66
N VAL A 193 2.15 19.43 -8.60
CA VAL A 193 1.11 20.09 -7.82
C VAL A 193 1.41 20.04 -6.32
N SER A 194 1.16 21.16 -5.62
CA SER A 194 1.10 21.22 -4.16
C SER A 194 -0.35 21.39 -3.74
N VAL A 195 -0.83 20.48 -2.92
CA VAL A 195 -2.19 20.54 -2.35
C VAL A 195 -2.15 21.34 -1.07
N GLU A 196 -2.94 22.39 -1.02
CA GLU A 196 -3.16 23.17 0.20
C GLU A 196 -4.49 22.79 0.83
N VAL A 197 -4.46 22.43 2.10
CA VAL A 197 -5.61 21.94 2.86
C VAL A 197 -5.48 22.33 4.32
N ASP A 198 -6.57 22.69 4.96
CA ASP A 198 -6.63 22.90 6.42
C ASP A 198 -6.77 21.56 7.16
N GLU A 199 -6.44 21.56 8.47
CA GLU A 199 -6.45 20.33 9.28
C GLU A 199 -7.83 19.69 9.35
N ARG A 200 -8.87 20.46 9.50
CA ARG A 200 -10.24 19.93 9.61
C ARG A 200 -10.62 19.21 8.32
N THR A 201 -10.41 19.82 7.17
CA THR A 201 -10.71 19.22 5.86
C THR A 201 -9.86 17.98 5.63
N LEU A 202 -8.59 17.99 6.02
CA LEU A 202 -7.70 16.84 5.93
C LEU A 202 -8.28 15.64 6.71
N HIS A 203 -8.62 15.84 7.98
CA HIS A 203 -9.10 14.76 8.86
C HIS A 203 -10.55 14.34 8.61
N GLU A 204 -11.43 15.27 8.20
CA GLU A 204 -12.84 14.91 7.98
C GLU A 204 -13.12 14.35 6.58
N ILE A 205 -12.28 14.68 5.58
CA ILE A 205 -12.55 14.35 4.18
C ILE A 205 -11.49 13.44 3.56
N TYR A 206 -10.21 13.70 3.77
CA TYR A 206 -9.16 13.00 3.01
C TYR A 206 -8.56 11.79 3.74
N LEU A 207 -8.55 11.79 5.07
CA LEU A 207 -7.98 10.68 5.85
C LEU A 207 -8.96 9.56 6.19
N PRO A 208 -10.30 9.74 6.32
CA PRO A 208 -11.16 8.69 6.88
C PRO A 208 -11.14 7.36 6.10
N ALA A 209 -11.01 7.40 4.77
CA ALA A 209 -10.90 6.17 3.98
C ALA A 209 -9.57 5.43 4.22
N PHE A 210 -8.46 6.15 4.47
CA PHE A 210 -7.18 5.56 4.87
C PHE A 210 -7.24 5.01 6.30
N GLU A 211 -7.85 5.75 7.22
CA GLU A 211 -8.06 5.29 8.60
C GLU A 211 -8.84 3.97 8.63
N ALA A 212 -9.97 3.90 7.93
CA ALA A 212 -10.75 2.68 7.81
C ALA A 212 -9.94 1.53 7.19
N ALA A 213 -9.21 1.80 6.11
CA ALA A 213 -8.37 0.82 5.42
C ALA A 213 -7.26 0.25 6.34
N ILE A 214 -6.67 1.08 7.18
CA ILE A 214 -5.60 0.71 8.11
C ILE A 214 -6.18 0.04 9.36
N GLN A 215 -7.06 0.73 10.09
CA GLN A 215 -7.50 0.28 11.42
C GLN A 215 -8.53 -0.86 11.36
N GLN A 216 -9.40 -0.86 10.37
CA GLN A 216 -10.46 -1.87 10.22
C GLN A 216 -10.12 -2.90 9.14
N GLY A 217 -9.55 -2.45 8.00
CA GLY A 217 -9.12 -3.32 6.91
C GLY A 217 -7.83 -4.08 7.22
N GLY A 218 -6.98 -3.55 8.09
CA GLY A 218 -5.69 -4.10 8.45
C GLY A 218 -4.71 -4.08 7.27
N ALA A 219 -4.73 -3.03 6.42
CA ALA A 219 -3.85 -2.91 5.27
C ALA A 219 -2.38 -3.08 5.69
N MET A 220 -1.66 -3.98 5.02
CA MET A 220 -0.26 -4.31 5.33
C MET A 220 0.74 -3.41 4.60
N ALA A 221 0.29 -2.66 3.59
CA ALA A 221 1.12 -1.69 2.88
C ALA A 221 0.33 -0.40 2.59
N ALA A 222 1.05 0.70 2.44
CA ALA A 222 0.52 1.99 2.00
C ALA A 222 1.45 2.61 0.96
N MET A 223 0.90 3.30 -0.04
CA MET A 223 1.69 3.96 -1.08
C MET A 223 1.65 5.47 -0.92
N ALA A 224 2.81 6.09 -0.74
CA ALA A 224 2.95 7.54 -0.71
C ALA A 224 2.75 8.14 -2.11
N ALA A 225 1.96 9.21 -2.19
CA ALA A 225 1.50 9.80 -3.44
C ALA A 225 2.57 10.62 -4.18
N TYR A 226 2.28 10.94 -5.44
CA TYR A 226 3.13 11.77 -6.30
C TYR A 226 3.22 13.23 -5.89
N ASN A 227 2.12 13.81 -5.40
CA ASN A 227 1.96 15.24 -5.20
C ASN A 227 2.70 15.75 -3.96
N LYS A 228 2.80 17.05 -3.87
CA LYS A 228 3.14 17.74 -2.63
C LYS A 228 1.88 18.00 -1.79
N VAL A 229 2.08 18.07 -0.49
CA VAL A 229 1.10 18.61 0.46
C VAL A 229 1.82 19.72 1.24
N ARG A 230 1.25 20.92 1.22
CA ARG A 230 1.85 22.10 1.88
C ARG A 230 3.33 22.31 1.53
N GLY A 231 3.65 22.16 0.23
CA GLY A 231 4.99 22.38 -0.31
C GLY A 231 5.97 21.23 -0.21
N LEU A 232 5.69 20.16 0.56
CA LEU A 232 6.54 18.97 0.67
C LEU A 232 5.97 17.79 -0.09
N TRP A 233 6.82 17.03 -0.76
CA TRP A 233 6.43 15.79 -1.42
C TRP A 233 5.89 14.79 -0.40
N CYS A 234 4.83 14.04 -0.73
CA CYS A 234 4.25 13.05 0.17
C CYS A 234 5.29 12.02 0.64
N THR A 235 6.25 11.69 -0.23
CA THR A 235 7.36 10.77 0.07
C THR A 235 8.45 11.36 0.97
N GLU A 236 8.43 12.67 1.24
CA GLU A 236 9.46 13.40 1.98
C GLU A 236 8.89 14.16 3.19
N SER A 237 7.63 13.94 3.52
CA SER A 237 6.91 14.67 4.56
C SER A 237 6.85 13.87 5.87
N PRO A 238 7.64 14.26 6.91
CA PRO A 238 7.51 13.65 8.24
C PRO A 238 6.09 13.82 8.82
N TYR A 239 5.45 14.96 8.53
CA TYR A 239 4.08 15.20 8.96
C TYR A 239 3.11 14.14 8.41
N LEU A 240 3.19 13.81 7.10
CA LEU A 240 2.32 12.80 6.52
C LEU A 240 2.70 11.38 6.96
N LEU A 241 3.99 11.03 6.94
CA LEU A 241 4.42 9.66 7.11
C LEU A 241 4.62 9.27 8.58
N ASP A 242 5.21 10.14 9.40
CA ASP A 242 5.40 9.84 10.82
C ASP A 242 4.14 10.24 11.62
N THR A 243 3.79 11.55 11.60
CA THR A 243 2.72 12.04 12.48
C THR A 243 1.36 11.46 12.09
N LEU A 244 0.94 11.61 10.82
CA LEU A 244 -0.39 11.14 10.43
C LEU A 244 -0.43 9.62 10.23
N LEU A 245 0.43 9.07 9.38
CA LEU A 245 0.31 7.66 9.01
C LEU A 245 0.72 6.73 10.15
N ARG A 246 1.89 6.97 10.80
CA ARG A 246 2.39 6.11 11.88
C ARG A 246 1.68 6.37 13.20
N ASP A 247 1.74 7.63 13.69
CA ASP A 247 1.29 7.93 15.05
C ASP A 247 -0.24 8.02 15.16
N GLU A 248 -0.89 8.79 14.29
CA GLU A 248 -2.35 9.00 14.40
C GLU A 248 -3.16 7.83 13.85
N LEU A 249 -2.83 7.32 12.65
CA LEU A 249 -3.55 6.20 12.05
C LEU A 249 -3.07 4.84 12.58
N GLY A 250 -1.93 4.77 13.28
CA GLY A 250 -1.40 3.55 13.88
C GLY A 250 -0.88 2.54 12.84
N PHE A 251 -0.38 3.02 11.69
CA PHE A 251 0.10 2.14 10.64
C PHE A 251 1.52 1.64 10.92
N ASP A 252 1.70 0.33 11.05
CA ASP A 252 2.98 -0.34 11.29
C ASP A 252 3.51 -1.13 10.07
N GLY A 253 2.77 -1.09 8.95
CA GLY A 253 3.09 -1.83 7.74
C GLY A 253 4.14 -1.18 6.83
N LEU A 254 4.28 -1.76 5.64
CA LEU A 254 5.19 -1.34 4.59
C LEU A 254 4.73 -0.02 3.94
N VAL A 255 5.60 1.00 3.88
CA VAL A 255 5.35 2.18 3.04
C VAL A 255 6.17 2.10 1.77
N VAL A 256 5.51 2.18 0.62
CA VAL A 256 6.14 2.26 -0.70
C VAL A 256 5.94 3.65 -1.29
N SER A 257 6.88 4.14 -2.09
CA SER A 257 6.65 5.33 -2.90
C SER A 257 5.88 4.97 -4.16
N ASP A 258 5.09 5.88 -4.70
CA ASP A 258 4.64 5.77 -6.08
C ASP A 258 5.85 5.91 -7.06
N TRP A 259 5.70 5.48 -8.31
CA TRP A 259 6.79 5.41 -9.29
C TRP A 259 7.33 6.80 -9.61
N ASN A 260 8.65 7.00 -9.44
CA ASN A 260 9.33 8.29 -9.58
C ASN A 260 8.86 9.39 -8.61
N ALA A 261 8.21 9.03 -7.50
CA ALA A 261 7.74 10.00 -6.50
C ALA A 261 8.83 10.42 -5.49
N VAL A 262 9.99 9.79 -5.49
CA VAL A 262 11.11 10.15 -4.61
C VAL A 262 12.01 11.16 -5.31
N HIS A 263 12.11 12.36 -4.76
CA HIS A 263 12.91 13.46 -5.31
C HIS A 263 14.21 13.69 -4.53
N ASN A 264 14.23 13.38 -3.23
CA ASN A 264 15.41 13.50 -2.39
C ASN A 264 15.57 12.29 -1.47
N THR A 265 16.63 11.55 -1.66
CA THR A 265 16.91 10.28 -0.96
C THR A 265 17.07 10.48 0.55
N GLU A 266 17.76 11.53 0.98
CA GLU A 266 18.00 11.82 2.40
C GLU A 266 16.70 12.23 3.11
N ARG A 267 15.94 13.17 2.55
CA ARG A 267 14.65 13.59 3.11
C ARG A 267 13.65 12.44 3.21
N THR A 268 13.60 11.62 2.17
CA THR A 268 12.75 10.43 2.16
C THR A 268 13.15 9.44 3.25
N ALA A 269 14.47 9.32 3.54
CA ALA A 269 14.93 8.48 4.65
C ALA A 269 14.59 9.03 6.01
N LEU A 270 14.66 10.36 6.17
CA LEU A 270 14.35 11.03 7.41
C LEU A 270 12.84 11.11 7.69
N ALA A 271 12.01 10.98 6.68
CA ALA A 271 10.56 10.96 6.80
C ALA A 271 9.99 9.55 7.08
N ASP A 272 10.76 8.68 7.73
CA ASP A 272 10.41 7.29 8.10
C ASP A 272 9.76 6.46 6.98
N LEU A 273 10.08 6.78 5.73
CA LEU A 273 9.81 5.90 4.61
C LEU A 273 10.80 4.72 4.74
N LEU A 274 10.54 3.87 5.75
CA LEU A 274 11.43 2.77 6.17
C LEU A 274 11.57 1.68 5.12
N GLN A 275 10.80 1.75 4.06
CA GLN A 275 11.05 0.91 2.88
C GLN A 275 10.80 1.75 1.63
N ARG A 276 11.88 2.28 1.13
CA ARG A 276 11.88 3.05 -0.10
C ARG A 276 11.74 2.12 -1.28
N TYR A 277 10.63 2.22 -1.93
CA TYR A 277 10.58 1.88 -3.34
C TYR A 277 10.83 3.13 -4.18
N ALA A 278 12.03 3.66 -4.05
CA ALA A 278 12.54 4.57 -5.04
C ALA A 278 12.94 3.72 -6.24
N PHE A 279 12.16 3.72 -7.30
CA PHE A 279 12.63 3.42 -8.63
C PHE A 279 13.70 4.45 -8.97
N CYS A 280 14.92 4.18 -8.63
CA CYS A 280 16.08 4.84 -9.15
C CYS A 280 17.21 3.82 -9.26
N LYS A 281 17.21 3.03 -10.32
CA LYS A 281 18.47 2.66 -10.90
C LYS A 281 19.07 3.97 -11.40
N ARG A 282 20.04 4.45 -10.69
CA ARG A 282 20.77 5.70 -10.98
C ARG A 282 21.34 5.75 -12.39
N ASP A 283 21.41 4.62 -13.09
CA ASP A 283 22.10 4.45 -14.37
C ASP A 283 21.17 4.47 -15.59
N ASP A 284 19.88 4.21 -15.46
CA ASP A 284 18.95 4.19 -16.57
C ASP A 284 18.21 5.52 -16.84
N TYR A 285 18.24 6.47 -15.90
CA TYR A 285 17.57 7.77 -16.00
C TYR A 285 18.48 9.00 -15.91
N GLY A 286 19.77 8.82 -16.11
CA GLY A 286 20.76 9.91 -16.13
C GLY A 286 20.55 10.96 -17.24
N ARG A 287 19.46 10.91 -18.02
CA ARG A 287 19.13 11.90 -19.06
C ARG A 287 17.85 12.70 -18.84
N SER A 288 16.95 12.29 -17.96
CA SER A 288 15.68 13.04 -17.75
C SER A 288 15.73 14.05 -16.60
N ALA A 289 16.62 13.85 -15.62
CA ALA A 289 16.75 14.79 -14.50
C ALA A 289 17.53 16.07 -14.85
N GLN A 290 18.21 16.12 -16.01
CA GLN A 290 18.97 17.29 -16.45
C GLN A 290 18.21 18.18 -17.46
N SER A 291 17.08 17.72 -18.01
CA SER A 291 16.30 18.54 -18.97
C SER A 291 15.25 19.43 -18.31
N ASP A 292 14.84 19.16 -17.06
CA ASP A 292 13.82 19.97 -16.38
C ASP A 292 14.38 21.12 -15.52
N ALA A 293 15.71 21.31 -15.51
CA ALA A 293 16.37 22.37 -14.74
C ALA A 293 16.68 23.63 -15.59
N LEU A 294 16.24 23.71 -16.83
CA LEU A 294 16.58 24.79 -17.76
C LEU A 294 15.39 25.38 -18.51
N ASP A 295 14.19 25.40 -17.96
CA ASP A 295 13.13 26.26 -18.45
C ASP A 295 12.40 26.91 -17.27
N ASP A 296 12.90 28.09 -16.88
CA ASP A 296 12.18 29.13 -16.14
C ASP A 296 11.22 29.89 -17.08
#